data_b4467870bdb5bf0a9b67b6020789aab6
#
_entry.id   b4467870bdb5bf0a9b67b6020789aab6
#
_cell.length_a   1.000
_cell.length_b   1.000
_cell.length_c   1.000
_cell.angle_alpha   90.00
_cell.angle_beta   90.00
_cell.angle_gamma   90.00
#
_symmetry.space_group_name_H-M   'P 1'
#
loop_
_entity.id
_entity.type
_entity.pdbx_description
1 polymer ?
#
loop_
_entity_poly.entity_id
_entity_poly.type
_entity_poly.pdbx_seq_one_letter_code
_entity_poly.pdbx_strand_id
1 'polypeptide(L)'
;MTPQRVTLITLGTDDMNRARNFYAALGWTPHPSSQDEVTFYQMHGALLGLFSRAALAKDQGRPGAELGTGAMTLAQNFNSDDEVDAMFARAVA
;
A
#
# COMPACT_ATOMS: atom_id res chain seq x y z
N MET A 1 -21.71 11.96 -0.93
CA MET A 1 -21.41 10.53 -1.20
C MET A 1 -19.92 10.36 -1.41
N THR A 2 -19.34 9.32 -0.83
CA THR A 2 -17.91 9.04 -0.99
C THR A 2 -17.66 8.22 -2.25
N PRO A 3 -16.57 8.47 -2.99
CA PRO A 3 -16.23 7.63 -4.14
C PRO A 3 -15.89 6.21 -3.71
N GLN A 4 -16.36 5.24 -4.47
CA GLN A 4 -16.07 3.82 -4.24
C GLN A 4 -14.79 3.45 -4.99
N ARG A 5 -13.65 3.71 -4.35
CA ARG A 5 -12.35 3.37 -4.94
C ARG A 5 -11.32 3.05 -3.85
N VAL A 6 -10.35 2.27 -4.25
CA VAL A 6 -9.12 2.06 -3.46
C VAL A 6 -7.97 2.59 -4.30
N THR A 7 -7.19 3.49 -3.73
CA THR A 7 -6.07 4.12 -4.45
C THR A 7 -4.82 3.25 -4.38
N LEU A 8 -4.57 2.63 -3.24
CA LEU A 8 -3.35 1.86 -2.99
C LEU A 8 -3.68 0.58 -2.25
N ILE A 9 -3.17 -0.54 -2.75
CA ILE A 9 -3.19 -1.84 -2.08
C ILE A 9 -1.76 -2.13 -1.67
N THR A 10 -1.50 -2.28 -0.37
CA THR A 10 -0.16 -2.51 0.15
C THR A 10 -0.05 -3.91 0.72
N LEU A 11 0.97 -4.64 0.27
CA LEU A 11 1.28 -5.98 0.75
C LEU A 11 2.64 -5.97 1.43
N GLY A 12 2.75 -6.64 2.58
CA GLY A 12 4.01 -6.81 3.29
C GLY A 12 4.79 -8.00 2.78
N THR A 13 6.10 -7.88 2.69
CA THR A 13 6.98 -8.97 2.30
C THR A 13 8.23 -9.02 3.19
N ASP A 14 8.72 -10.22 3.44
CA ASP A 14 9.99 -10.42 4.15
C ASP A 14 11.20 -10.34 3.22
N ASP A 15 10.99 -10.48 1.91
CA ASP A 15 12.05 -10.53 0.92
C ASP A 15 11.65 -9.70 -0.28
N MET A 16 12.06 -8.43 -0.28
CA MET A 16 11.73 -7.49 -1.33
C MET A 16 12.29 -7.93 -2.69
N ASN A 17 13.52 -8.45 -2.72
CA ASN A 17 14.14 -8.89 -3.97
C ASN A 17 13.35 -10.04 -4.60
N ARG A 18 12.93 -10.99 -3.78
CA ARG A 18 12.13 -12.12 -4.25
C ARG A 18 10.77 -11.64 -4.78
N ALA A 19 10.13 -10.73 -4.08
CA ALA A 19 8.86 -10.16 -4.51
C ALA A 19 9.01 -9.39 -5.83
N ARG A 20 10.05 -8.56 -5.95
CA ARG A 20 10.33 -7.83 -7.19
C ARG A 20 10.59 -8.77 -8.36
N ASN A 21 11.34 -9.84 -8.12
CA ASN A 21 11.63 -10.83 -9.16
C ASN A 21 10.36 -11.55 -9.63
N PHE A 22 9.45 -11.84 -8.69
CA PHE A 22 8.16 -12.44 -9.02
C PHE A 22 7.38 -11.55 -9.99
N TYR A 23 7.23 -10.27 -9.67
CA TYR A 23 6.46 -9.35 -10.52
C TYR A 23 7.18 -9.01 -11.81
N ALA A 24 8.51 -8.97 -11.80
CA ALA A 24 9.30 -8.81 -13.04
C ALA A 24 9.05 -9.98 -13.99
N ALA A 25 8.91 -11.20 -13.47
CA ALA A 25 8.61 -12.37 -14.28
C ALA A 25 7.21 -12.28 -14.94
N LEU A 26 6.30 -11.51 -14.36
CA LEU A 26 4.99 -11.21 -14.96
C LEU A 26 5.06 -10.10 -16.00
N GLY A 27 6.22 -9.47 -16.18
CA GLY A 27 6.39 -8.34 -17.09
C GLY A 27 6.07 -6.98 -16.48
N TRP A 28 5.94 -6.90 -15.16
CA TRP A 28 5.63 -5.65 -14.47
C TRP A 28 6.90 -4.86 -14.17
N THR A 29 6.84 -3.55 -14.34
CA THR A 29 7.96 -2.64 -14.12
C THR A 29 7.67 -1.77 -12.89
N PRO A 30 8.62 -1.67 -11.93
CA PRO A 30 8.43 -0.81 -10.78
C PRO A 30 8.23 0.65 -11.17
N HIS A 31 7.34 1.34 -10.45
CA HIS A 31 7.13 2.77 -10.62
C HIS A 31 8.39 3.54 -10.21
N PRO A 32 8.72 4.67 -10.87
CA PRO A 32 9.93 5.45 -10.54
C PRO A 32 10.02 5.96 -9.11
N SER A 33 8.89 6.07 -8.41
CA SER A 33 8.88 6.49 -7.00
C SER A 33 9.29 5.38 -6.03
N SER A 34 9.58 4.17 -6.51
CA SER A 34 9.99 3.06 -5.66
C SER A 34 11.31 3.31 -4.95
N GLN A 35 11.45 2.77 -3.73
CA GLN A 35 12.63 2.88 -2.89
C GLN A 35 13.04 1.48 -2.42
N ASP A 36 14.14 1.38 -1.64
CA ASP A 36 14.69 0.08 -1.23
C ASP A 36 13.69 -0.78 -0.46
N GLU A 37 12.93 -0.19 0.45
CA GLU A 37 11.98 -0.92 1.30
C GLU A 37 10.54 -0.84 0.79
N VAL A 38 10.30 -0.12 -0.31
CA VAL A 38 8.98 0.11 -0.86
C VAL A 38 9.05 0.06 -2.38
N THR A 39 8.25 -0.80 -2.98
CA THR A 39 8.14 -0.88 -4.43
C THR A 39 6.70 -0.62 -4.84
N PHE A 40 6.51 0.27 -5.80
CA PHE A 40 5.18 0.56 -6.32
C PHE A 40 5.05 0.08 -7.77
N TYR A 41 3.87 -0.42 -8.10
CA TYR A 41 3.49 -0.79 -9.46
C TYR A 41 2.21 -0.06 -9.85
N GLN A 42 2.19 0.57 -11.02
CA GLN A 42 0.99 1.20 -11.52
C GLN A 42 0.05 0.14 -12.09
N MET A 43 -1.12 0.04 -11.48
CA MET A 43 -2.19 -0.82 -11.96
C MET A 43 -3.24 0.03 -12.69
N HIS A 44 -4.22 -0.61 -13.30
CA HIS A 44 -5.35 0.10 -13.88
C HIS A 44 -6.26 0.59 -12.75
N GLY A 45 -6.20 1.88 -12.46
CA GLY A 45 -7.05 2.52 -11.45
C GLY A 45 -6.53 2.48 -10.02
N ALA A 46 -5.39 1.83 -9.75
CA ALA A 46 -4.81 1.75 -8.41
C ALA A 46 -3.30 1.57 -8.49
N LEU A 47 -2.63 1.70 -7.34
CA LEU A 47 -1.22 1.33 -7.18
C LEU A 47 -1.15 0.08 -6.30
N LEU A 48 -0.28 -0.84 -6.69
CA LEU A 48 0.14 -1.93 -5.79
C LEU A 48 1.44 -1.51 -5.12
N GLY A 49 1.47 -1.52 -3.80
CA GLY A 49 2.67 -1.23 -3.03
C GLY A 49 3.19 -2.48 -2.35
N LEU A 50 4.49 -2.75 -2.48
CA LEU A 50 5.17 -3.78 -1.73
C LEU A 50 6.02 -3.10 -0.68
N PHE A 51 5.75 -3.40 0.60
CA PHE A 51 6.52 -2.87 1.72
C PHE A 51 7.22 -4.03 2.40
N SER A 52 8.42 -3.78 2.95
CA SER A 52 8.94 -4.72 3.95
C SER A 52 7.93 -4.81 5.09
N ARG A 53 7.83 -5.97 5.75
CA ARG A 53 6.88 -6.12 6.86
C ARG A 53 7.15 -5.11 7.96
N ALA A 54 8.41 -4.82 8.22
CA ALA A 54 8.78 -3.82 9.22
C ALA A 54 8.30 -2.41 8.83
N ALA A 55 8.46 -2.02 7.56
CA ALA A 55 7.99 -0.74 7.06
C ALA A 55 6.45 -0.66 7.10
N LEU A 56 5.76 -1.75 6.77
CA LEU A 56 4.31 -1.80 6.82
C LEU A 56 3.79 -1.68 8.27
N ALA A 57 4.41 -2.37 9.21
CA ALA A 57 4.04 -2.26 10.61
C ALA A 57 4.20 -0.84 11.13
N LYS A 58 5.29 -0.18 10.74
CA LYS A 58 5.54 1.23 11.08
C LYS A 58 4.48 2.15 10.46
N ASP A 59 4.15 1.91 9.19
CA ASP A 59 3.12 2.69 8.47
C ASP A 59 1.75 2.54 9.13
N GLN A 60 1.45 1.37 9.68
CA GLN A 60 0.20 1.11 10.41
C GLN A 60 0.20 1.69 11.84
N GLY A 61 1.27 2.36 12.26
CA GLY A 61 1.40 2.89 13.61
C GLY A 61 1.73 1.83 14.65
N ARG A 62 2.26 0.68 14.24
CA ARG A 62 2.62 -0.44 15.13
C ARG A 62 4.07 -0.89 14.89
N PRO A 63 5.06 0.02 15.03
CA PRO A 63 6.45 -0.34 14.77
C PRO A 63 6.88 -1.53 15.64
N GLY A 64 7.59 -2.49 15.04
CA GLY A 64 8.01 -3.69 15.72
C GLY A 64 6.97 -4.80 15.81
N ALA A 65 5.73 -4.57 15.34
CA ALA A 65 4.72 -5.62 15.32
C ALA A 65 5.06 -6.69 14.30
N GLU A 66 4.77 -7.95 14.64
CA GLU A 66 4.91 -9.05 13.70
C GLU A 66 3.63 -9.18 12.86
N LEU A 67 3.77 -8.97 11.56
CA LEU A 67 2.67 -9.10 10.62
C LEU A 67 2.72 -10.47 9.98
N GLY A 68 1.63 -11.21 10.06
CA GLY A 68 1.50 -12.54 9.49
C GLY A 68 1.12 -12.54 8.01
N THR A 69 0.52 -13.62 7.55
CA THR A 69 0.09 -13.80 6.16
C THR A 69 -0.95 -12.78 5.71
N GLY A 70 -1.62 -12.11 6.63
CA GLY A 70 -2.58 -11.05 6.33
C GLY A 70 -1.98 -9.64 6.31
N ALA A 71 -0.66 -9.51 6.13
CA ALA A 71 0.01 -8.21 6.10
C ALA A 71 -0.41 -7.41 4.87
N MET A 72 -1.47 -6.60 5.02
CA MET A 72 -2.08 -5.85 3.93
C MET A 72 -2.69 -4.55 4.47
N THR A 73 -2.67 -3.52 3.64
CA THR A 73 -3.36 -2.26 3.92
C THR A 73 -4.04 -1.76 2.65
N LEU A 74 -5.25 -1.25 2.80
CA LEU A 74 -5.96 -0.56 1.73
C LEU A 74 -5.99 0.92 2.04
N ALA A 75 -5.77 1.74 1.01
CA ALA A 75 -5.78 3.19 1.18
C ALA A 75 -6.59 3.87 0.08
N GLN A 76 -7.21 4.97 0.43
CA GLN A 76 -7.90 5.85 -0.50
C GLN A 76 -7.34 7.26 -0.34
N ASN A 77 -6.87 7.85 -1.43
CA ASN A 77 -6.34 9.19 -1.43
C ASN A 77 -7.38 10.20 -1.92
N PHE A 78 -7.31 11.41 -1.39
CA PHE A 78 -8.19 12.52 -1.73
C PHE A 78 -7.38 13.76 -2.05
N ASN A 79 -8.02 14.76 -2.64
CA ASN A 79 -7.36 15.99 -3.07
C ASN A 79 -7.15 17.00 -1.92
N SER A 80 -7.82 16.82 -0.79
CA SER A 80 -7.73 17.74 0.35
C SER A 80 -7.88 17.02 1.67
N ASP A 81 -7.38 17.65 2.73
CA ASP A 81 -7.54 17.14 4.09
C ASP A 81 -9.01 17.12 4.52
N ASP A 82 -9.80 18.09 4.07
CA ASP A 82 -11.23 18.14 4.37
C ASP A 82 -11.96 16.91 3.83
N GLU A 83 -11.60 16.46 2.64
CA GLU A 83 -12.18 15.23 2.06
C GLU A 83 -11.77 13.99 2.85
N VAL A 84 -10.53 13.92 3.33
CA VAL A 84 -10.06 12.84 4.19
C VAL A 84 -10.86 12.82 5.48
N ASP A 85 -11.02 13.97 6.12
CA ASP A 85 -11.76 14.09 7.37
C ASP A 85 -13.23 13.69 7.20
N ALA A 86 -13.84 14.10 6.08
CA ALA A 86 -15.23 13.74 5.78
C ALA A 86 -15.39 12.23 5.59
N MET A 87 -14.47 11.58 4.89
CA MET A 87 -14.50 10.13 4.69
C MET A 87 -14.31 9.40 6.02
N PHE A 88 -13.39 9.85 6.84
CA PHE A 88 -13.15 9.27 8.16
C PHE A 88 -14.39 9.37 9.04
N ALA A 89 -15.03 10.54 9.07
CA ALA A 89 -16.24 10.74 9.84
C ALA A 89 -17.37 9.79 9.43
N ARG A 90 -17.52 9.55 8.13
CA ARG A 90 -18.52 8.59 7.62
C ARG A 90 -18.16 7.15 8.00
N ALA A 91 -16.88 6.81 7.98
CA ALA A 91 -16.44 5.45 8.29
C ALA A 91 -16.66 5.07 9.76
N VAL A 92 -16.60 6.04 10.67
CA VAL A 92 -16.74 5.80 12.11
C VAL A 92 -18.15 6.09 12.64
N ALA A 93 -19.04 6.58 11.82
CA ALA A 93 -20.42 6.93 12.21
C ALA A 93 -21.26 5.70 12.52
#